data_d91fc35740568ff25f7b746b31dc657c
#
_entry.id   d91fc35740568ff25f7b746b31dc657c
#
_cell.length_a   1.000
_cell.length_b   1.000
_cell.length_c   1.000
_cell.angle_alpha   90.00
_cell.angle_beta   90.00
_cell.angle_gamma   90.00
#
_symmetry.space_group_name_H-M   'P 1'
#
loop_
_entity.id
_entity.type
_entity.pdbx_description
1 polymer ?
#
loop_
_entity_poly.entity_id
_entity_poly.type
_entity_poly.pdbx_seq_one_letter_code
_entity_poly.pdbx_strand_id
1 'polypeptide(L)'
;MTVPSAQRKTVLVAADTPFVRDRFRAALDAAGHRAMIVKSVAQLLAHVRADLADLDLIVLDLRMPHASGVDLVRRVRKLDQGHLPILVFSGTVSSVDEVRELAAMGVAGYLNEYSAVEHILPSIAPHLFPDSFNRRDSPRVVTGLAVSYRIGSRITAALSLNLSRGGIAIRTAAPPPRDTMLKMRFALPGSKKEMHTEGIVCWSVPKSGMGIRFTSVKPVDQTAIDTFVDAHFFRSVKTGS
;
A
#
# COMPACT_ATOMS: atom_id res chain seq x y z
N MET A 1 14.31 -31.57 -5.19
CA MET A 1 13.68 -30.44 -4.47
C MET A 1 12.82 -29.71 -5.49
N THR A 2 11.52 -29.96 -5.48
CA THR A 2 10.54 -29.30 -6.35
C THR A 2 10.38 -27.88 -5.83
N VAL A 3 10.78 -26.88 -6.64
CA VAL A 3 10.44 -25.48 -6.39
C VAL A 3 8.90 -25.39 -6.40
N PRO A 4 8.25 -24.87 -5.35
CA PRO A 4 6.80 -24.72 -5.39
C PRO A 4 6.48 -23.83 -6.59
N SER A 5 5.60 -24.30 -7.47
CA SER A 5 5.06 -23.53 -8.59
C SER A 5 4.51 -22.23 -8.01
N ALA A 6 5.15 -21.11 -8.31
CA ALA A 6 4.69 -19.80 -7.85
C ALA A 6 3.25 -19.63 -8.35
N GLN A 7 2.31 -19.56 -7.42
CA GLN A 7 0.89 -19.44 -7.73
C GLN A 7 0.69 -18.21 -8.62
N ARG A 8 0.17 -18.44 -9.83
CA ARG A 8 -0.09 -17.39 -10.79
C ARG A 8 -1.15 -16.45 -10.23
N LYS A 9 -0.83 -15.17 -10.13
CA LYS A 9 -1.69 -14.12 -9.60
C LYS A 9 -2.25 -13.25 -10.72
N THR A 10 -3.47 -12.73 -10.55
CA THR A 10 -4.13 -11.83 -11.50
C THR A 10 -4.17 -10.42 -10.95
N VAL A 11 -3.56 -9.48 -11.67
CA VAL A 11 -3.50 -8.06 -11.31
C VAL A 11 -4.26 -7.23 -12.32
N LEU A 12 -5.30 -6.53 -11.87
CA LEU A 12 -6.04 -5.57 -12.68
C LEU A 12 -5.35 -4.21 -12.60
N VAL A 13 -4.85 -3.74 -13.75
CA VAL A 13 -4.13 -2.47 -13.87
C VAL A 13 -4.97 -1.48 -14.65
N ALA A 14 -5.42 -0.42 -13.99
CA ALA A 14 -6.18 0.66 -14.60
C ALA A 14 -5.30 1.91 -14.73
N ALA A 15 -4.95 2.26 -15.96
CA ALA A 15 -4.14 3.43 -16.29
C ALA A 15 -4.51 4.01 -17.64
N ASP A 16 -4.56 5.34 -17.75
CA ASP A 16 -4.80 6.02 -19.02
C ASP A 16 -3.57 6.02 -19.92
N THR A 17 -2.38 6.16 -19.34
CA THR A 17 -1.13 6.27 -20.07
C THR A 17 -0.66 4.93 -20.62
N PRO A 18 -0.50 4.76 -21.97
CA PRO A 18 -0.02 3.50 -22.57
C PRO A 18 1.31 3.03 -22.00
N PHE A 19 2.27 3.94 -21.84
CA PHE A 19 3.59 3.65 -21.28
C PHE A 19 3.52 2.99 -19.89
N VAL A 20 2.62 3.44 -19.01
CA VAL A 20 2.43 2.85 -17.67
C VAL A 20 1.85 1.44 -17.81
N ARG A 21 0.82 1.26 -18.65
CA ARG A 21 0.20 -0.05 -18.88
C ARG A 21 1.20 -1.08 -19.39
N ASP A 22 2.02 -0.71 -20.37
CA ASP A 22 3.00 -1.63 -20.97
C ASP A 22 4.08 -2.03 -19.97
N ARG A 23 4.51 -1.13 -19.10
CA ARG A 23 5.47 -1.43 -18.03
C ARG A 23 4.92 -2.41 -17.01
N PHE A 24 3.68 -2.22 -16.56
CA PHE A 24 3.04 -3.17 -15.64
C PHE A 24 2.84 -4.54 -16.29
N ARG A 25 2.38 -4.55 -17.57
CA ARG A 25 2.25 -5.79 -18.32
C ARG A 25 3.57 -6.52 -18.41
N ALA A 26 4.63 -5.87 -18.89
CA ALA A 26 5.95 -6.46 -19.04
C ALA A 26 6.49 -7.04 -17.71
N ALA A 27 6.33 -6.29 -16.60
CA ALA A 27 6.78 -6.74 -15.29
C ALA A 27 6.00 -7.98 -14.81
N LEU A 28 4.67 -7.97 -14.94
CA LEU A 28 3.81 -9.06 -14.48
C LEU A 28 4.00 -10.33 -15.34
N ASP A 29 4.06 -10.19 -16.67
CA ASP A 29 4.26 -11.29 -17.59
C ASP A 29 5.64 -11.95 -17.38
N ALA A 30 6.69 -11.15 -17.17
CA ALA A 30 8.03 -11.65 -16.86
C ALA A 30 8.07 -12.45 -15.55
N ALA A 31 7.18 -12.17 -14.60
CA ALA A 31 7.04 -12.91 -13.34
C ALA A 31 6.04 -14.07 -13.41
N GLY A 32 5.45 -14.34 -14.58
CA GLY A 32 4.46 -15.42 -14.77
C GLY A 32 3.07 -15.10 -14.20
N HIS A 33 2.79 -13.83 -13.87
CA HIS A 33 1.49 -13.37 -13.41
C HIS A 33 0.60 -12.92 -14.57
N ARG A 34 -0.71 -12.82 -14.34
CA ARG A 34 -1.67 -12.34 -15.33
C ARG A 34 -1.90 -10.84 -15.14
N ALA A 35 -1.60 -10.05 -16.17
CA ALA A 35 -1.94 -8.64 -16.22
C ALA A 35 -3.27 -8.44 -16.95
N MET A 36 -4.30 -7.95 -16.26
CA MET A 36 -5.55 -7.47 -16.86
C MET A 36 -5.45 -5.94 -16.97
N ILE A 37 -5.30 -5.45 -18.20
CA ILE A 37 -5.02 -4.03 -18.45
C ILE A 37 -6.30 -3.35 -18.94
N VAL A 38 -6.69 -2.27 -18.29
CA VAL A 38 -7.84 -1.43 -18.67
C VAL A 38 -7.44 0.03 -18.79
N LYS A 39 -8.08 0.74 -19.74
CA LYS A 39 -7.79 2.13 -20.09
C LYS A 39 -8.90 3.11 -19.73
N SER A 40 -10.00 2.63 -19.17
CA SER A 40 -11.13 3.48 -18.81
C SER A 40 -11.77 3.04 -17.49
N VAL A 41 -12.44 3.99 -16.85
CA VAL A 41 -13.22 3.75 -15.64
C VAL A 41 -14.34 2.72 -15.86
N ALA A 42 -14.99 2.76 -17.03
CA ALA A 42 -16.04 1.81 -17.38
C ALA A 42 -15.51 0.37 -17.44
N GLN A 43 -14.36 0.16 -18.10
CA GLN A 43 -13.70 -1.14 -18.15
C GLN A 43 -13.27 -1.62 -16.77
N LEU A 44 -12.65 -0.74 -15.95
CA LEU A 44 -12.27 -1.07 -14.59
C LEU A 44 -13.46 -1.61 -13.80
N LEU A 45 -14.57 -0.86 -13.74
CA LEU A 45 -15.74 -1.25 -12.96
C LEU A 45 -16.45 -2.49 -13.52
N ALA A 46 -16.40 -2.72 -14.85
CA ALA A 46 -16.92 -3.93 -15.47
C ALA A 46 -16.13 -5.17 -15.02
N HIS A 47 -14.78 -5.11 -15.06
CA HIS A 47 -13.95 -6.21 -14.61
C HIS A 47 -14.06 -6.46 -13.10
N VAL A 48 -14.11 -5.41 -12.27
CA VAL A 48 -14.34 -5.60 -10.82
C VAL A 48 -15.66 -6.30 -10.54
N ARG A 49 -16.72 -6.07 -11.35
CA ARG A 49 -18.01 -6.77 -11.18
C ARG A 49 -17.98 -8.21 -11.67
N ALA A 50 -17.33 -8.44 -12.81
CA ALA A 50 -17.39 -9.75 -13.49
C ALA A 50 -16.38 -10.75 -12.92
N ASP A 51 -15.18 -10.27 -12.59
CA ASP A 51 -14.01 -11.11 -12.35
C ASP A 51 -13.50 -11.02 -10.89
N LEU A 52 -14.32 -10.52 -9.95
CA LEU A 52 -13.89 -10.23 -8.57
C LEU A 52 -13.19 -11.42 -7.89
N ALA A 53 -13.70 -12.63 -8.09
CA ALA A 53 -13.15 -13.85 -7.49
C ALA A 53 -11.80 -14.27 -8.08
N ASP A 54 -11.49 -13.81 -9.29
CA ASP A 54 -10.25 -14.15 -10.00
C ASP A 54 -9.16 -13.09 -9.85
N LEU A 55 -9.48 -11.96 -9.20
CA LEU A 55 -8.55 -10.85 -8.99
C LEU A 55 -7.83 -10.99 -7.65
N ASP A 56 -6.51 -10.79 -7.67
CA ASP A 56 -5.68 -10.78 -6.46
C ASP A 56 -5.26 -9.36 -6.03
N LEU A 57 -5.23 -8.40 -6.96
CA LEU A 57 -4.78 -7.04 -6.71
C LEU A 57 -5.34 -6.07 -7.76
N ILE A 58 -5.67 -4.87 -7.34
CA ILE A 58 -5.97 -3.74 -8.23
C ILE A 58 -4.84 -2.71 -8.12
N VAL A 59 -4.30 -2.29 -9.27
CA VAL A 59 -3.38 -1.15 -9.39
C VAL A 59 -4.11 -0.05 -10.15
N LEU A 60 -4.30 1.10 -9.52
CA LEU A 60 -5.21 2.14 -9.98
C LEU A 60 -4.53 3.50 -10.13
N ASP A 61 -4.58 4.08 -11.33
CA ASP A 61 -4.22 5.47 -11.58
C ASP A 61 -5.30 6.41 -11.02
N LEU A 62 -4.93 7.27 -10.07
CA LEU A 62 -5.84 8.27 -9.52
C LEU A 62 -6.20 9.38 -10.52
N ARG A 63 -5.48 9.48 -11.64
CA ARG A 63 -5.69 10.47 -12.71
C ARG A 63 -6.43 9.91 -13.93
N MET A 64 -7.17 8.82 -13.74
CA MET A 64 -8.01 8.31 -14.82
C MET A 64 -8.99 9.39 -15.31
N PRO A 65 -9.14 9.57 -16.63
CA PRO A 65 -10.05 10.57 -17.19
C PRO A 65 -11.49 10.40 -16.68
N HIS A 66 -12.18 11.52 -16.53
CA HIS A 66 -13.60 11.58 -16.11
C HIS A 66 -13.91 11.00 -14.72
N ALA A 67 -12.92 10.91 -13.83
CA ALA A 67 -13.14 10.55 -12.44
C ALA A 67 -12.17 11.28 -11.52
N SER A 68 -12.64 11.67 -10.35
CA SER A 68 -11.76 12.01 -9.22
C SER A 68 -11.13 10.72 -8.69
N GLY A 69 -9.84 10.74 -8.35
CA GLY A 69 -9.13 9.56 -7.87
C GLY A 69 -9.76 8.96 -6.63
N VAL A 70 -10.16 9.79 -5.66
CA VAL A 70 -10.85 9.37 -4.44
C VAL A 70 -12.22 8.76 -4.75
N ASP A 71 -13.00 9.39 -5.65
CA ASP A 71 -14.31 8.85 -6.04
C ASP A 71 -14.18 7.52 -6.79
N LEU A 72 -13.13 7.38 -7.58
CA LEU A 72 -12.87 6.13 -8.28
C LEU A 72 -12.60 4.98 -7.31
N VAL A 73 -11.75 5.19 -6.31
CA VAL A 73 -11.53 4.21 -5.23
C VAL A 73 -12.83 3.92 -4.49
N ARG A 74 -13.64 4.93 -4.17
CA ARG A 74 -14.95 4.76 -3.51
C ARG A 74 -15.91 3.89 -4.35
N ARG A 75 -15.93 4.08 -5.67
CA ARG A 75 -16.75 3.26 -6.59
C ARG A 75 -16.27 1.82 -6.65
N VAL A 76 -14.97 1.58 -6.69
CA VAL A 76 -14.38 0.22 -6.62
C VAL A 76 -14.75 -0.44 -5.30
N ARG A 77 -14.59 0.26 -4.15
CA ARG A 77 -14.89 -0.27 -2.81
C ARG A 77 -16.37 -0.64 -2.62
N LYS A 78 -17.29 0.04 -3.31
CA LYS A 78 -18.73 -0.35 -3.32
C LYS A 78 -18.97 -1.69 -4.02
N LEU A 79 -18.08 -2.09 -4.93
CA LEU A 79 -18.21 -3.34 -5.68
C LEU A 79 -17.47 -4.49 -5.01
N ASP A 80 -16.24 -4.25 -4.55
CA ASP A 80 -15.36 -5.27 -3.98
C ASP A 80 -15.56 -5.48 -2.46
N GLN A 81 -16.33 -4.60 -1.81
CA GLN A 81 -16.60 -4.64 -0.37
C GLN A 81 -15.33 -4.73 0.51
N GLY A 82 -14.22 -4.23 0.02
CA GLY A 82 -12.93 -4.22 0.71
C GLY A 82 -12.14 -5.54 0.63
N HIS A 83 -12.52 -6.47 -0.24
CA HIS A 83 -11.86 -7.76 -0.36
C HIS A 83 -10.49 -7.69 -1.03
N LEU A 84 -10.31 -6.80 -2.01
CA LEU A 84 -9.07 -6.72 -2.78
C LEU A 84 -8.11 -5.66 -2.23
N PRO A 85 -6.80 -5.95 -2.19
CA PRO A 85 -5.82 -4.90 -2.01
C PRO A 85 -5.85 -3.95 -3.21
N ILE A 86 -5.93 -2.64 -2.94
CA ILE A 86 -5.83 -1.59 -3.96
C ILE A 86 -4.54 -0.84 -3.74
N LEU A 87 -3.66 -0.84 -4.73
CA LEU A 87 -2.52 0.06 -4.80
C LEU A 87 -2.88 1.21 -5.73
N VAL A 88 -2.63 2.42 -5.29
CA VAL A 88 -2.85 3.60 -6.12
C VAL A 88 -1.53 4.17 -6.61
N PHE A 89 -1.54 4.78 -7.77
CA PHE A 89 -0.43 5.57 -8.25
C PHE A 89 -0.92 6.88 -8.86
N SER A 90 -0.11 7.92 -8.73
CA SER A 90 -0.35 9.24 -9.30
C SER A 90 0.96 10.01 -9.23
N GLY A 91 1.17 10.98 -10.11
CA GLY A 91 2.34 11.86 -10.06
C GLY A 91 2.39 12.71 -8.79
N THR A 92 1.25 13.05 -8.24
CA THR A 92 1.13 13.81 -6.99
C THR A 92 -0.18 13.48 -6.28
N VAL A 93 -0.10 12.85 -5.12
CA VAL A 93 -1.16 12.97 -4.11
C VAL A 93 -0.91 14.33 -3.45
N SER A 94 -1.77 15.30 -3.70
CA SER A 94 -1.46 16.71 -3.45
C SER A 94 -1.94 17.23 -2.11
N SER A 95 -2.86 16.55 -1.44
CA SER A 95 -3.42 17.01 -0.17
C SER A 95 -3.40 15.96 0.94
N VAL A 96 -3.29 16.45 2.18
CA VAL A 96 -3.39 15.62 3.39
C VAL A 96 -4.76 14.95 3.48
N ASP A 97 -5.80 15.64 3.05
CA ASP A 97 -7.18 15.15 3.13
C ASP A 97 -7.41 14.01 2.14
N GLU A 98 -6.88 14.12 0.92
CA GLU A 98 -6.92 13.03 -0.07
C GLU A 98 -6.23 11.75 0.45
N VAL A 99 -5.05 11.89 1.08
CA VAL A 99 -4.35 10.76 1.72
C VAL A 99 -5.20 10.12 2.82
N ARG A 100 -5.86 10.93 3.64
CA ARG A 100 -6.74 10.43 4.72
C ARG A 100 -7.96 9.69 4.17
N GLU A 101 -8.59 10.22 3.12
CA GLU A 101 -9.75 9.57 2.49
C GLU A 101 -9.36 8.24 1.84
N LEU A 102 -8.25 8.19 1.11
CA LEU A 102 -7.73 6.94 0.52
C LEU A 102 -7.41 5.89 1.59
N ALA A 103 -6.76 6.30 2.68
CA ALA A 103 -6.46 5.41 3.79
C ALA A 103 -7.74 4.91 4.49
N ALA A 104 -8.74 5.79 4.69
CA ALA A 104 -10.03 5.42 5.29
C ALA A 104 -10.79 4.39 4.44
N MET A 105 -10.59 4.39 3.12
CA MET A 105 -11.14 3.40 2.20
C MET A 105 -10.29 2.11 2.13
N GLY A 106 -9.27 1.95 2.95
CA GLY A 106 -8.43 0.76 2.98
C GLY A 106 -7.55 0.58 1.74
N VAL A 107 -7.05 1.68 1.16
CA VAL A 107 -6.01 1.59 0.12
C VAL A 107 -4.76 0.97 0.73
N ALA A 108 -4.25 -0.08 0.11
CA ALA A 108 -3.14 -0.87 0.64
C ALA A 108 -1.78 -0.19 0.50
N GLY A 109 -1.62 0.73 -0.44
CA GLY A 109 -0.39 1.47 -0.61
C GLY A 109 -0.39 2.37 -1.84
N TYR A 110 0.73 3.07 -2.03
CA TYR A 110 0.98 3.99 -3.13
C TYR A 110 2.21 3.56 -3.93
N LEU A 111 2.11 3.56 -5.25
CA LEU A 111 3.19 3.29 -6.19
C LEU A 111 3.66 4.59 -6.86
N ASN A 112 4.94 4.67 -7.18
CA ASN A 112 5.45 5.76 -7.99
C ASN A 112 5.29 5.41 -9.48
N GLU A 113 4.59 6.25 -10.25
CA GLU A 113 4.37 6.05 -11.69
C GLU A 113 5.66 6.02 -12.52
N TYR A 114 6.71 6.68 -12.03
CA TYR A 114 8.04 6.72 -12.66
C TYR A 114 8.95 5.56 -12.24
N SER A 115 8.46 4.62 -11.43
CA SER A 115 9.26 3.44 -11.06
C SER A 115 9.71 2.67 -12.29
N ALA A 116 10.97 2.31 -12.36
CA ALA A 116 11.47 1.43 -13.42
C ALA A 116 10.77 0.06 -13.36
N VAL A 117 10.72 -0.66 -14.48
CA VAL A 117 10.02 -1.98 -14.59
C VAL A 117 10.50 -2.94 -13.50
N GLU A 118 11.80 -2.95 -13.22
CA GLU A 118 12.44 -3.77 -12.17
C GLU A 118 11.96 -3.45 -10.75
N HIS A 119 11.36 -2.29 -10.52
CA HIS A 119 10.84 -1.88 -9.20
C HIS A 119 9.33 -2.13 -9.03
N ILE A 120 8.62 -2.46 -10.11
CA ILE A 120 7.18 -2.75 -10.05
C ILE A 120 6.93 -4.00 -9.21
N LEU A 121 7.53 -5.13 -9.57
CA LEU A 121 7.34 -6.40 -8.87
C LEU A 121 7.70 -6.33 -7.38
N PRO A 122 8.87 -5.81 -6.97
CA PRO A 122 9.16 -5.64 -5.55
C PRO A 122 8.15 -4.78 -4.80
N SER A 123 7.50 -3.85 -5.50
CA SER A 123 6.50 -2.97 -4.88
C SER A 123 5.13 -3.63 -4.70
N ILE A 124 4.74 -4.54 -5.60
CA ILE A 124 3.44 -5.22 -5.54
C ILE A 124 3.49 -6.60 -4.87
N ALA A 125 4.65 -7.26 -4.86
CA ALA A 125 4.82 -8.60 -4.32
C ALA A 125 4.40 -8.75 -2.84
N PRO A 126 4.61 -7.77 -1.92
CA PRO A 126 4.11 -7.87 -0.56
C PRO A 126 2.59 -7.95 -0.45
N HIS A 127 1.87 -7.46 -1.46
CA HIS A 127 0.40 -7.48 -1.51
C HIS A 127 -0.14 -8.75 -2.19
N LEU A 128 0.64 -9.35 -3.11
CA LEU A 128 0.30 -10.61 -3.77
C LEU A 128 0.64 -11.83 -2.92
N PHE A 129 1.71 -11.74 -2.13
CA PHE A 129 2.26 -12.84 -1.33
C PHE A 129 2.57 -12.36 0.10
N PRO A 130 1.59 -11.92 0.89
CA PRO A 130 1.83 -11.36 2.22
C PRO A 130 2.60 -12.32 3.14
N ASP A 131 2.31 -13.60 3.09
CA ASP A 131 2.93 -14.61 3.94
C ASP A 131 4.42 -14.83 3.62
N SER A 132 4.80 -14.71 2.34
CA SER A 132 6.19 -14.91 1.91
C SER A 132 7.11 -13.75 2.34
N PHE A 133 6.55 -12.57 2.62
CA PHE A 133 7.31 -11.39 3.02
C PHE A 133 7.41 -11.22 4.55
N ASN A 134 6.71 -12.05 5.31
CA ASN A 134 6.69 -12.01 6.78
C ASN A 134 7.74 -12.93 7.43
N ARG A 135 8.96 -13.03 6.87
CA ARG A 135 10.06 -13.92 7.35
C ARG A 135 10.85 -13.38 8.54
N ARG A 136 10.38 -12.35 9.24
CA ARG A 136 11.11 -11.74 10.37
C ARG A 136 10.45 -12.09 11.69
N ASP A 137 11.19 -12.00 12.79
CA ASP A 137 10.74 -12.28 14.16
C ASP A 137 9.55 -11.43 14.63
N SER A 138 9.24 -10.35 13.91
CA SER A 138 8.07 -9.51 14.15
C SER A 138 7.23 -9.41 12.88
N PRO A 139 5.94 -9.85 12.93
CA PRO A 139 5.03 -9.76 11.79
C PRO A 139 4.85 -8.31 11.35
N ARG A 140 4.73 -8.11 10.04
CA ARG A 140 4.42 -6.82 9.43
C ARG A 140 3.13 -6.91 8.66
N VAL A 141 2.20 -6.04 9.00
CA VAL A 141 0.92 -5.92 8.30
C VAL A 141 1.11 -4.91 7.17
N VAL A 142 0.90 -5.36 5.95
CA VAL A 142 0.86 -4.46 4.78
C VAL A 142 -0.43 -3.66 4.85
N THR A 143 -0.33 -2.35 4.99
CA THR A 143 -1.47 -1.46 5.18
C THR A 143 -1.15 -0.04 4.75
N GLY A 144 -2.11 0.62 4.10
CA GLY A 144 -2.02 2.01 3.64
C GLY A 144 -2.60 2.98 4.66
N LEU A 145 -1.93 3.18 5.80
CA LEU A 145 -2.36 4.18 6.79
C LEU A 145 -1.97 5.59 6.34
N ALA A 146 -2.85 6.55 6.58
CA ALA A 146 -2.48 7.96 6.50
C ALA A 146 -1.52 8.30 7.65
N VAL A 147 -0.30 8.69 7.30
CA VAL A 147 0.75 9.07 8.25
C VAL A 147 1.13 10.51 7.99
N SER A 148 1.12 11.35 9.01
CA SER A 148 1.82 12.62 8.97
C SER A 148 3.06 12.57 9.85
N TYR A 149 4.20 13.01 9.31
CA TYR A 149 5.44 13.08 10.07
C TYR A 149 6.03 14.49 10.04
N ARG A 150 6.71 14.83 11.13
CA ARG A 150 7.31 16.16 11.33
C ARG A 150 8.79 16.05 11.62
N ILE A 151 9.58 16.87 10.91
CA ILE A 151 11.00 17.07 11.13
C ILE A 151 11.20 18.58 11.27
N GLY A 152 11.63 19.04 12.44
CA GLY A 152 11.67 20.46 12.77
C GLY A 152 10.28 21.09 12.63
N SER A 153 10.16 22.14 11.79
CA SER A 153 8.89 22.81 11.51
C SER A 153 8.10 22.21 10.35
N ARG A 154 8.71 21.34 9.53
CA ARG A 154 8.09 20.78 8.32
C ARG A 154 7.23 19.57 8.65
N ILE A 155 5.97 19.59 8.19
CA ILE A 155 5.04 18.46 8.26
C ILE A 155 4.84 17.92 6.85
N THR A 156 4.90 16.59 6.72
CA THR A 156 4.69 15.88 5.46
C THR A 156 3.67 14.77 5.67
N ALA A 157 2.72 14.63 4.74
CA ALA A 157 1.78 13.52 4.71
C ALA A 157 2.29 12.41 3.79
N ALA A 158 2.04 11.16 4.16
CA ALA A 158 2.44 9.98 3.42
C ALA A 158 1.48 8.81 3.70
N LEU A 159 1.55 7.77 2.86
CA LEU A 159 0.91 6.48 3.15
C LEU A 159 1.93 5.49 3.71
N SER A 160 1.50 4.69 4.70
CA SER A 160 2.31 3.56 5.14
C SER A 160 2.42 2.50 4.06
N LEU A 161 3.52 1.77 4.05
CA LEU A 161 3.73 0.55 3.26
C LEU A 161 3.43 -0.68 4.12
N ASN A 162 3.82 -0.64 5.36
CA ASN A 162 3.52 -1.68 6.36
C ASN A 162 3.69 -1.13 7.77
N LEU A 163 3.06 -1.83 8.72
CA LEU A 163 3.15 -1.58 10.16
C LEU A 163 3.57 -2.85 10.88
N SER A 164 4.44 -2.73 11.87
CA SER A 164 4.83 -3.78 12.80
C SER A 164 4.76 -3.26 14.23
N ARG A 165 4.94 -4.14 15.22
CA ARG A 165 4.97 -3.75 16.64
C ARG A 165 6.03 -2.69 16.95
N GLY A 166 7.19 -2.77 16.30
CA GLY A 166 8.33 -1.88 16.56
C GLY A 166 8.57 -0.76 15.55
N GLY A 167 7.72 -0.61 14.53
CA GLY A 167 7.96 0.40 13.51
C GLY A 167 7.00 0.39 12.34
N ILE A 168 7.20 1.36 11.46
CA ILE A 168 6.38 1.59 10.28
C ILE A 168 7.26 1.92 9.08
N ALA A 169 6.91 1.40 7.91
CA ALA A 169 7.49 1.85 6.66
C ALA A 169 6.50 2.78 5.95
N ILE A 170 6.98 3.89 5.43
CA ILE A 170 6.14 4.87 4.75
C ILE A 170 6.69 5.22 3.37
N ARG A 171 5.78 5.53 2.46
CA ARG A 171 6.08 6.00 1.12
C ARG A 171 6.31 7.50 1.14
N THR A 172 7.45 7.96 0.63
CA THR A 172 7.74 9.38 0.44
C THR A 172 8.76 9.57 -0.70
N ALA A 173 8.56 10.61 -1.50
CA ALA A 173 9.46 10.89 -2.63
C ALA A 173 10.84 11.37 -2.17
N ALA A 174 10.89 12.13 -1.07
CA ALA A 174 12.09 12.72 -0.51
C ALA A 174 12.24 12.30 0.97
N PRO A 175 12.63 11.05 1.25
CA PRO A 175 12.83 10.59 2.61
C PRO A 175 14.07 11.28 3.22
N PRO A 176 14.03 11.64 4.51
CA PRO A 176 15.18 12.16 5.23
C PRO A 176 16.27 11.07 5.35
N PRO A 177 17.53 11.46 5.63
CA PRO A 177 18.62 10.52 5.86
C PRO A 177 18.33 9.53 6.99
N ARG A 178 19.08 8.41 7.01
CA ARG A 178 19.11 7.50 8.17
C ARG A 178 19.47 8.25 9.43
N ASP A 179 19.03 7.71 10.55
CA ASP A 179 19.24 8.26 11.90
C ASP A 179 18.56 9.60 12.18
N THR A 180 17.75 10.10 11.25
CA THR A 180 16.91 11.28 11.49
C THR A 180 15.79 10.94 12.48
N MET A 181 15.69 11.71 13.56
CA MET A 181 14.58 11.66 14.50
C MET A 181 13.37 12.41 13.94
N LEU A 182 12.19 11.84 14.10
CA LEU A 182 10.94 12.46 13.64
C LEU A 182 9.78 12.13 14.57
N LYS A 183 8.76 12.99 14.54
CA LYS A 183 7.49 12.77 15.22
C LYS A 183 6.43 12.39 14.19
N MET A 184 5.61 11.39 14.52
CA MET A 184 4.58 10.90 13.61
C MET A 184 3.21 10.91 14.25
N ARG A 185 2.21 11.03 13.38
CA ARG A 185 0.79 10.85 13.73
C ARG A 185 0.15 9.96 12.69
N PHE A 186 -0.62 8.99 13.15
CA PHE A 186 -1.43 8.11 12.32
C PHE A 186 -2.57 7.51 13.15
N ALA A 187 -3.58 6.97 12.48
CA ALA A 187 -4.65 6.22 13.11
C ALA A 187 -4.72 4.81 12.53
N LEU A 188 -5.07 3.83 13.35
CA LEU A 188 -5.33 2.46 12.88
C LEU A 188 -6.70 2.38 12.18
N PRO A 189 -6.88 1.45 11.22
CA PRO A 189 -8.17 1.24 10.59
C PRO A 189 -9.28 0.97 11.61
N GLY A 190 -10.42 1.61 11.43
CA GLY A 190 -11.55 1.50 12.36
C GLY A 190 -11.43 2.33 13.65
N SER A 191 -10.27 2.96 13.89
CA SER A 191 -10.07 3.85 15.06
C SER A 191 -10.19 5.30 14.65
N LYS A 192 -10.96 6.08 15.45
CA LYS A 192 -10.99 7.55 15.34
C LYS A 192 -9.86 8.22 16.13
N LYS A 193 -9.12 7.44 16.93
CA LYS A 193 -8.06 7.95 17.78
C LYS A 193 -6.76 8.07 16.98
N GLU A 194 -6.23 9.28 16.93
CA GLU A 194 -4.90 9.54 16.35
C GLU A 194 -3.82 9.20 17.39
N MET A 195 -2.83 8.42 16.96
CA MET A 195 -1.65 8.04 17.75
C MET A 195 -0.52 9.01 17.47
N HIS A 196 0.21 9.37 18.51
CA HIS A 196 1.39 10.23 18.43
C HIS A 196 2.61 9.43 18.85
N THR A 197 3.57 9.25 17.93
CA THR A 197 4.77 8.46 18.16
C THR A 197 6.01 9.23 17.76
N GLU A 198 7.15 8.85 18.33
CA GLU A 198 8.46 9.30 17.87
C GLU A 198 9.24 8.12 17.31
N GLY A 199 10.10 8.37 16.36
CA GLY A 199 10.90 7.32 15.75
C GLY A 199 12.16 7.82 15.08
N ILE A 200 13.00 6.86 14.73
CA ILE A 200 14.26 7.07 14.03
C ILE A 200 14.24 6.37 12.67
N VAL A 201 14.72 7.03 11.64
CA VAL A 201 14.83 6.48 10.29
C VAL A 201 15.91 5.40 10.24
N CYS A 202 15.52 4.15 10.01
CA CYS A 202 16.44 3.01 9.93
C CYS A 202 16.94 2.75 8.50
N TRP A 203 16.14 3.04 7.51
CA TRP A 203 16.52 3.01 6.09
C TRP A 203 15.79 4.11 5.33
N SER A 204 16.45 4.60 4.29
CA SER A 204 15.95 5.70 3.45
C SER A 204 16.38 5.42 2.02
N VAL A 205 15.41 5.38 1.10
CA VAL A 205 15.64 5.17 -0.33
C VAL A 205 14.89 6.26 -1.10
N PRO A 206 15.58 7.16 -1.80
CA PRO A 206 14.96 8.23 -2.60
C PRO A 206 13.90 7.67 -3.54
N LYS A 207 12.81 8.39 -3.70
CA LYS A 207 11.63 8.02 -4.52
C LYS A 207 10.91 6.73 -4.11
N SER A 208 11.42 6.00 -3.12
CA SER A 208 10.83 4.75 -2.61
C SER A 208 10.16 4.91 -1.26
N GLY A 209 10.84 5.50 -0.31
CA GLY A 209 10.32 5.71 1.03
C GLY A 209 11.37 5.49 2.12
N MET A 210 10.89 5.31 3.34
CA MET A 210 11.73 5.08 4.51
C MET A 210 11.09 4.11 5.50
N GLY A 211 11.93 3.40 6.24
CA GLY A 211 11.52 2.62 7.41
C GLY A 211 11.90 3.33 8.69
N ILE A 212 10.96 3.38 9.62
CA ILE A 212 11.06 4.09 10.88
C ILE A 212 10.88 3.08 12.01
N ARG A 213 11.82 3.03 12.92
CA ARG A 213 11.70 2.30 14.17
C ARG A 213 11.14 3.24 15.23
N PHE A 214 10.12 2.82 15.94
CA PHE A 214 9.56 3.58 17.05
C PHE A 214 10.57 3.69 18.18
N THR A 215 10.72 4.89 18.72
CA THR A 215 11.58 5.18 19.89
C THR A 215 10.74 5.57 21.10
N SER A 216 9.51 6.10 20.87
CA SER A 216 8.57 6.44 21.93
C SER A 216 7.15 6.23 21.44
N VAL A 217 6.43 5.32 22.11
CA VAL A 217 5.01 5.05 21.90
C VAL A 217 4.33 5.00 23.27
N LYS A 218 3.17 5.62 23.41
CA LYS A 218 2.40 5.51 24.67
C LYS A 218 1.96 4.05 24.88
N PRO A 219 1.97 3.52 26.11
CA PRO A 219 1.62 2.11 26.36
C PRO A 219 0.26 1.70 25.78
N VAL A 220 -0.76 2.55 25.89
CA VAL A 220 -2.09 2.30 25.34
C VAL A 220 -2.10 2.24 23.82
N ASP A 221 -1.26 3.04 23.15
CA ASP A 221 -1.13 3.05 21.70
C ASP A 221 -0.30 1.84 21.22
N GLN A 222 0.73 1.44 22.00
CA GLN A 222 1.48 0.21 21.73
C GLN A 222 0.58 -1.03 21.80
N THR A 223 -0.26 -1.15 22.83
CA THR A 223 -1.22 -2.25 22.95
C THR A 223 -2.18 -2.29 21.74
N ALA A 224 -2.64 -1.13 21.27
CA ALA A 224 -3.51 -1.07 20.10
C ALA A 224 -2.78 -1.48 18.81
N ILE A 225 -1.51 -1.08 18.63
CA ILE A 225 -0.65 -1.51 17.51
C ILE A 225 -0.46 -3.03 17.56
N ASP A 226 -0.11 -3.58 18.72
CA ASP A 226 0.12 -5.02 18.89
C ASP A 226 -1.13 -5.82 18.56
N THR A 227 -2.28 -5.43 19.10
CA THR A 227 -3.59 -6.05 18.80
C THR A 227 -3.94 -5.99 17.31
N PHE A 228 -3.69 -4.86 16.68
CA PHE A 228 -3.93 -4.70 15.24
C PHE A 228 -3.03 -5.61 14.41
N VAL A 229 -1.74 -5.66 14.72
CA VAL A 229 -0.77 -6.51 14.03
C VAL A 229 -1.14 -7.99 14.19
N ASP A 230 -1.50 -8.43 15.40
CA ASP A 230 -1.89 -9.81 15.66
C ASP A 230 -3.19 -10.19 14.93
N ALA A 231 -4.20 -9.35 14.99
CA ALA A 231 -5.48 -9.61 14.34
C ALA A 231 -5.36 -9.76 12.81
N HIS A 232 -4.47 -8.99 12.19
CA HIS A 232 -4.26 -9.05 10.75
C HIS A 232 -3.33 -10.19 10.34
N PHE A 233 -2.35 -10.53 11.16
CA PHE A 233 -1.47 -11.67 10.91
C PHE A 233 -2.26 -12.99 10.95
N PHE A 234 -3.11 -13.20 11.97
CA PHE A 234 -3.91 -14.42 12.09
C PHE A 234 -5.05 -14.52 11.06
N ARG A 235 -5.54 -13.40 10.49
CA ARG A 235 -6.51 -13.45 9.39
C ARG A 235 -5.88 -13.96 8.09
N SER A 236 -4.66 -13.59 7.79
CA SER A 236 -3.93 -14.06 6.60
C SER A 236 -3.65 -15.58 6.66
N VAL A 237 -3.46 -16.13 7.85
CA VAL A 237 -3.20 -17.57 8.04
C VAL A 237 -4.48 -18.42 7.90
N LYS A 238 -5.67 -17.87 8.17
CA LYS A 238 -6.95 -18.61 8.09
C LYS A 238 -7.56 -18.69 6.69
N THR A 239 -7.12 -17.91 5.72
CA THR A 239 -7.61 -17.95 4.34
C THR A 239 -6.80 -18.89 3.43
N GLY A 240 -5.84 -19.63 3.98
CA GLY A 240 -4.99 -20.60 3.30
C GLY A 240 -5.27 -22.07 3.67
N SER A 241 -6.48 -22.38 4.14
CA SER A 241 -6.91 -23.78 4.45
C SER A 241 -8.03 -24.19 3.54
#